data_1b9f82add94654a9eeac5dc8f40ef2b4
#
_entry.id   1b9f82add94654a9eeac5dc8f40ef2b4
#
_cell.length_a   1.000
_cell.length_b   1.000
_cell.length_c   1.000
_cell.angle_alpha   90.00
_cell.angle_beta   90.00
_cell.angle_gamma   90.00
#
_symmetry.space_group_name_H-M   'P 1'
#
loop_
_entity.id
_entity.type
_entity.pdbx_description
1 polymer ?
#
loop_
_entity_poly.entity_id
_entity_poly.type
_entity_poly.pdbx_seq_one_letter_code
_entity_poly.pdbx_strand_id
1 'polypeptide(L)'
;RACPDDDALAAYIGPPLRGTFSTLLGTSDPELIETALAHYRARYDDVGLYENRVYDGIPAMLEDTARRARAMFVATAKPLHAASRIVTHFELARHFVSVHGAEPGGRFDAKADLLAHLVATGVIRAETSVMVGDRRSDISAARINRIRSIGAGWGYGESR
;
A
#
# COMPACT_ATOMS: atom_id res chain seq x y z
N ARG A 1 18.04 6.22 22.55
CA ARG A 1 17.56 7.49 21.97
C ARG A 1 16.10 7.69 22.36
N ALA A 2 15.67 8.95 22.48
CA ALA A 2 14.25 9.25 22.66
C ALA A 2 13.47 8.84 21.40
N CYS A 3 12.25 8.34 21.60
CA CYS A 3 11.33 8.08 20.49
C CYS A 3 10.93 9.42 19.85
N PRO A 4 10.94 9.58 18.52
CA PRO A 4 10.37 10.74 17.86
C PRO A 4 8.87 10.90 18.21
N ASP A 5 8.38 12.11 18.15
CA ASP A 5 6.94 12.38 18.27
C ASP A 5 6.16 11.91 17.03
N ASP A 6 4.84 11.93 17.12
CA ASP A 6 3.95 11.40 16.07
C ASP A 6 4.10 12.19 14.75
N ASP A 7 4.33 13.50 14.81
CA ASP A 7 4.50 14.34 13.62
C ASP A 7 5.79 13.99 12.88
N ALA A 8 6.89 13.77 13.62
CA ALA A 8 8.14 13.33 13.04
C ALA A 8 8.05 11.90 12.48
N LEU A 9 7.26 11.02 13.10
CA LEU A 9 7.04 9.66 12.63
C LEU A 9 6.18 9.61 11.35
N ALA A 10 5.30 10.58 11.13
CA ALA A 10 4.49 10.66 9.92
C ALA A 10 5.31 10.69 8.62
N ALA A 11 6.51 11.29 8.65
CA ALA A 11 7.44 11.32 7.51
C ALA A 11 7.94 9.93 7.09
N TYR A 12 7.88 8.96 7.98
CA TYR A 12 8.31 7.57 7.73
C TYR A 12 7.19 6.66 7.22
N ILE A 13 5.97 7.17 7.06
CA ILE A 13 4.87 6.41 6.46
C ILE A 13 5.12 6.32 4.95
N GLY A 14 5.42 5.11 4.46
CA GLY A 14 5.61 4.83 3.03
C GLY A 14 7.04 4.56 2.56
N PRO A 15 8.11 5.18 3.09
CA PRO A 15 9.47 4.77 2.78
C PRO A 15 9.76 3.32 3.18
N PRO A 16 10.79 2.68 2.56
CA PRO A 16 11.22 1.34 2.92
C PRO A 16 11.68 1.27 4.38
N LEU A 17 11.17 0.31 5.14
CA LEU A 17 11.42 0.18 6.58
C LEU A 17 12.90 0.07 6.96
N ARG A 18 13.73 -0.60 6.14
CA ARG A 18 15.18 -0.70 6.40
C ARG A 18 15.84 0.66 6.45
N GLY A 19 15.55 1.53 5.48
CA GLY A 19 16.04 2.90 5.45
C GLY A 19 15.52 3.73 6.62
N THR A 20 14.25 3.56 6.96
CA THR A 20 13.63 4.18 8.13
C THR A 20 14.35 3.80 9.42
N PHE A 21 14.55 2.52 9.67
CA PHE A 21 15.23 2.06 10.89
C PHE A 21 16.72 2.43 10.90
N SER A 22 17.41 2.40 9.75
CA SER A 22 18.78 2.91 9.65
C SER A 22 18.87 4.38 10.09
N THR A 23 17.95 5.21 9.64
CA THR A 23 17.88 6.63 10.02
C THR A 23 17.52 6.82 11.50
N LEU A 24 16.50 6.16 11.99
CA LEU A 24 16.02 6.27 13.38
C LEU A 24 17.07 5.79 14.39
N LEU A 25 17.76 4.69 14.10
CA LEU A 25 18.80 4.13 14.93
C LEU A 25 20.14 4.84 14.74
N GLY A 26 20.31 5.56 13.63
CA GLY A 26 21.58 6.24 13.26
C GLY A 26 22.71 5.23 13.05
N THR A 27 22.39 4.10 12.43
CA THR A 27 23.35 3.03 12.15
C THR A 27 23.12 2.43 10.76
N SER A 28 24.18 1.89 10.19
CA SER A 28 24.13 1.04 8.99
C SER A 28 24.37 -0.45 9.32
N ASP A 29 24.46 -0.80 10.61
CA ASP A 29 24.65 -2.18 11.05
C ASP A 29 23.42 -3.04 10.68
N PRO A 30 23.57 -4.03 9.77
CA PRO A 30 22.45 -4.83 9.30
C PRO A 30 21.80 -5.66 10.41
N GLU A 31 22.58 -6.14 11.40
CA GLU A 31 22.07 -6.99 12.47
C GLU A 31 21.16 -6.22 13.41
N LEU A 32 21.56 -5.00 13.78
CA LEU A 32 20.71 -4.12 14.59
C LEU A 32 19.44 -3.70 13.86
N ILE A 33 19.55 -3.41 12.55
CA ILE A 33 18.39 -3.04 11.72
C ILE A 33 17.42 -4.21 11.62
N GLU A 34 17.89 -5.43 11.36
CA GLU A 34 17.02 -6.63 11.27
C GLU A 34 16.36 -6.94 12.61
N THR A 35 17.08 -6.78 13.72
CA THR A 35 16.49 -6.96 15.06
C THR A 35 15.34 -5.98 15.29
N ALA A 36 15.54 -4.70 15.00
CA ALA A 36 14.49 -3.70 15.13
C ALA A 36 13.31 -3.99 14.20
N LEU A 37 13.57 -4.42 12.96
CA LEU A 37 12.54 -4.83 12.00
C LEU A 37 11.74 -6.03 12.49
N ALA A 38 12.39 -7.00 13.12
CA ALA A 38 11.70 -8.17 13.67
C ALA A 38 10.71 -7.76 14.79
N HIS A 39 11.15 -6.89 15.71
CA HIS A 39 10.27 -6.36 16.76
C HIS A 39 9.11 -5.54 16.20
N TYR A 40 9.39 -4.67 15.23
CA TYR A 40 8.35 -3.90 14.54
C TYR A 40 7.32 -4.81 13.87
N ARG A 41 7.78 -5.80 13.10
CA ARG A 41 6.90 -6.73 12.38
C ARG A 41 6.03 -7.54 13.32
N ALA A 42 6.60 -8.06 14.41
CA ALA A 42 5.83 -8.81 15.41
C ALA A 42 4.66 -7.98 15.94
N ARG A 43 4.93 -6.73 16.37
CA ARG A 43 3.87 -5.84 16.85
C ARG A 43 2.90 -5.40 15.73
N TYR A 44 3.45 -5.10 14.56
CA TYR A 44 2.63 -4.66 13.42
C TYR A 44 1.66 -5.75 12.96
N ASP A 45 2.14 -6.99 12.83
CA ASP A 45 1.32 -8.10 12.35
C ASP A 45 0.24 -8.52 13.36
N ASP A 46 0.49 -8.32 14.64
CA ASP A 46 -0.47 -8.67 15.72
C ASP A 46 -1.52 -7.57 15.92
N VAL A 47 -1.09 -6.33 16.07
CA VAL A 47 -1.94 -5.20 16.49
C VAL A 47 -1.94 -4.07 15.46
N GLY A 48 -0.76 -3.63 15.00
CA GLY A 48 -0.59 -2.42 14.20
C GLY A 48 -1.32 -2.43 12.86
N LEU A 49 -1.59 -3.61 12.29
CA LEU A 49 -2.40 -3.75 11.09
C LEU A 49 -3.79 -3.16 11.24
N TYR A 50 -4.32 -3.11 12.45
CA TYR A 50 -5.70 -2.71 12.76
C TYR A 50 -5.79 -1.33 13.43
N GLU A 51 -4.64 -0.74 13.80
CA GLU A 51 -4.56 0.60 14.38
C GLU A 51 -4.66 1.70 13.29
N ASN A 52 -5.71 1.60 12.52
CA ASN A 52 -6.06 2.56 11.47
C ASN A 52 -7.58 2.61 11.31
N ARG A 53 -8.06 3.52 10.48
CA ARG A 53 -9.48 3.63 10.17
C ARG A 53 -9.69 3.85 8.68
N VAL A 54 -10.82 3.40 8.19
CA VAL A 54 -11.28 3.72 6.84
C VAL A 54 -11.70 5.18 6.79
N TYR A 55 -11.29 5.92 5.78
CA TYR A 55 -11.74 7.29 5.57
C TYR A 55 -13.26 7.34 5.38
N ASP A 56 -13.87 8.39 5.90
CA ASP A 56 -15.30 8.61 5.76
C ASP A 56 -15.72 8.64 4.29
N GLY A 57 -16.85 8.02 3.99
CA GLY A 57 -17.39 7.91 2.63
C GLY A 57 -16.78 6.81 1.75
N ILE A 58 -15.65 6.19 2.13
CA ILE A 58 -15.04 5.12 1.33
C ILE A 58 -15.97 3.91 1.15
N PRO A 59 -16.66 3.37 2.19
CA PRO A 59 -17.57 2.26 1.98
C PRO A 59 -18.68 2.58 0.97
N ALA A 60 -19.32 3.75 1.09
CA ALA A 60 -20.36 4.19 0.17
C ALA A 60 -19.83 4.39 -1.26
N MET A 61 -18.64 4.96 -1.41
CA MET A 61 -17.97 5.13 -2.70
C MET A 61 -17.67 3.77 -3.35
N LEU A 62 -17.19 2.79 -2.57
CA LEU A 62 -16.93 1.44 -3.08
C LEU A 62 -18.23 0.75 -3.52
N GLU A 63 -19.33 0.91 -2.77
CA GLU A 63 -20.64 0.39 -3.15
C GLU A 63 -21.14 1.02 -4.46
N ASP A 64 -21.03 2.34 -4.61
CA ASP A 64 -21.42 3.03 -5.83
C ASP A 64 -20.53 2.61 -7.02
N THR A 65 -19.24 2.49 -6.79
CA THR A 65 -18.29 2.04 -7.81
C THR A 65 -18.56 0.60 -8.25
N ALA A 66 -18.89 -0.30 -7.32
CA ALA A 66 -19.25 -1.70 -7.63
C ALA A 66 -20.46 -1.82 -8.54
N ARG A 67 -21.41 -0.88 -8.48
CA ARG A 67 -22.56 -0.84 -9.39
C ARG A 67 -22.20 -0.41 -10.81
N ARG A 68 -21.10 0.29 -11.00
CA ARG A 68 -20.68 0.91 -12.28
C ARG A 68 -19.46 0.24 -12.89
N ALA A 69 -18.51 -0.20 -12.07
CA ALA A 69 -17.30 -0.87 -12.50
C ALA A 69 -17.57 -2.37 -12.68
N ARG A 70 -16.89 -2.96 -13.67
CA ARG A 70 -17.00 -4.39 -13.95
C ARG A 70 -16.29 -5.23 -12.89
N ALA A 71 -15.17 -4.73 -12.39
CA ALA A 71 -14.37 -5.38 -11.34
C ALA A 71 -13.50 -4.32 -10.64
N MET A 72 -13.26 -4.52 -9.36
CA MET A 72 -12.31 -3.73 -8.57
C MET A 72 -11.24 -4.64 -7.98
N PHE A 73 -10.02 -4.15 -7.91
CA PHE A 73 -8.85 -4.85 -7.42
C PHE A 73 -8.08 -3.95 -6.46
N VAL A 74 -7.44 -4.53 -5.46
CA VAL A 74 -6.44 -3.83 -4.65
C VAL A 74 -5.07 -4.11 -5.22
N ALA A 75 -4.28 -3.06 -5.48
CA ALA A 75 -2.87 -3.15 -5.87
C ALA A 75 -2.03 -2.27 -4.95
N THR A 76 -1.20 -2.89 -4.11
CA THR A 76 -0.46 -2.18 -3.05
C THR A 76 0.98 -2.67 -2.92
N ALA A 77 1.90 -1.77 -2.51
CA ALA A 77 3.26 -2.15 -2.11
C ALA A 77 3.31 -2.78 -0.70
N LYS A 78 2.18 -2.78 0.04
CA LYS A 78 2.09 -3.49 1.32
C LYS A 78 2.18 -5.00 1.08
N PRO A 79 2.80 -5.79 1.99
CA PRO A 79 2.79 -7.25 1.88
C PRO A 79 1.38 -7.81 1.69
N LEU A 80 1.21 -8.74 0.76
CA LEU A 80 -0.09 -9.30 0.39
C LEU A 80 -0.89 -9.82 1.59
N HIS A 81 -0.23 -10.55 2.51
CA HIS A 81 -0.88 -11.08 3.71
C HIS A 81 -1.45 -9.95 4.60
N ALA A 82 -0.70 -8.86 4.75
CA ALA A 82 -1.11 -7.70 5.54
C ALA A 82 -2.27 -6.96 4.88
N ALA A 83 -2.18 -6.71 3.57
CA ALA A 83 -3.24 -6.06 2.81
C ALA A 83 -4.54 -6.86 2.86
N SER A 84 -4.48 -8.17 2.69
CA SER A 84 -5.66 -9.06 2.76
C SER A 84 -6.32 -9.04 4.13
N ARG A 85 -5.53 -9.08 5.21
CA ARG A 85 -6.06 -8.99 6.59
C ARG A 85 -6.75 -7.65 6.84
N ILE A 86 -6.17 -6.54 6.39
CA ILE A 86 -6.74 -5.20 6.55
C ILE A 86 -8.10 -5.09 5.84
N VAL A 87 -8.17 -5.43 4.55
CA VAL A 87 -9.43 -5.30 3.80
C VAL A 87 -10.52 -6.23 4.34
N THR A 88 -10.14 -7.37 4.90
CA THR A 88 -11.08 -8.29 5.57
C THR A 88 -11.56 -7.70 6.89
N HIS A 89 -10.66 -7.19 7.73
CA HIS A 89 -10.99 -6.61 9.03
C HIS A 89 -11.98 -5.45 8.92
N PHE A 90 -11.81 -4.59 7.91
CA PHE A 90 -12.70 -3.45 7.67
C PHE A 90 -13.90 -3.79 6.76
N GLU A 91 -14.16 -5.07 6.52
CA GLU A 91 -15.29 -5.55 5.69
C GLU A 91 -15.29 -5.03 4.25
N LEU A 92 -14.13 -4.59 3.76
CA LEU A 92 -13.97 -4.04 2.41
C LEU A 92 -13.74 -5.14 1.35
N ALA A 93 -13.34 -6.35 1.77
CA ALA A 93 -12.99 -7.44 0.87
C ALA A 93 -14.12 -7.78 -0.12
N ARG A 94 -15.38 -7.64 0.30
CA ARG A 94 -16.57 -7.91 -0.52
C ARG A 94 -16.66 -7.06 -1.80
N HIS A 95 -15.96 -5.93 -1.85
CA HIS A 95 -15.97 -5.04 -3.01
C HIS A 95 -14.90 -5.37 -4.06
N PHE A 96 -13.92 -6.21 -3.70
CA PHE A 96 -12.79 -6.51 -4.56
C PHE A 96 -12.79 -7.94 -5.05
N VAL A 97 -12.50 -8.14 -6.32
CA VAL A 97 -12.31 -9.47 -6.91
C VAL A 97 -11.08 -10.15 -6.31
N SER A 98 -10.00 -9.39 -6.14
CA SER A 98 -8.77 -9.88 -5.51
C SER A 98 -7.91 -8.73 -4.97
N VAL A 99 -7.01 -9.11 -4.06
CA VAL A 99 -6.00 -8.24 -3.46
C VAL A 99 -4.63 -8.68 -3.96
N HIS A 100 -3.81 -7.73 -4.40
CA HIS A 100 -2.46 -7.94 -4.88
C HIS A 100 -1.51 -7.03 -4.13
N GLY A 101 -0.40 -7.57 -3.67
CA GLY A 101 0.58 -6.87 -2.85
C GLY A 101 1.98 -7.42 -3.05
N ALA A 102 2.94 -6.85 -2.30
CA ALA A 102 4.31 -7.36 -2.28
C ALA A 102 4.35 -8.81 -1.78
N GLU A 103 5.21 -9.61 -2.39
CA GLU A 103 5.42 -11.02 -2.07
C GLU A 103 6.79 -11.22 -1.37
N PRO A 104 6.97 -12.33 -0.66
CA PRO A 104 8.27 -12.67 -0.08
C PRO A 104 9.39 -12.65 -1.12
N GLY A 105 10.58 -12.23 -0.71
CA GLY A 105 11.73 -12.11 -1.61
C GLY A 105 11.78 -10.83 -2.42
N GLY A 106 10.89 -9.85 -2.13
CA GLY A 106 10.91 -8.53 -2.77
C GLY A 106 10.15 -8.46 -4.10
N ARG A 107 9.50 -9.54 -4.49
CA ARG A 107 8.66 -9.53 -5.67
C ARG A 107 7.48 -8.58 -5.47
N PHE A 108 7.28 -7.67 -6.42
CA PHE A 108 6.25 -6.64 -6.41
C PHE A 108 6.40 -5.55 -5.33
N ASP A 109 7.60 -5.36 -4.77
CA ASP A 109 7.90 -4.19 -3.93
C ASP A 109 7.69 -2.89 -4.71
N ALA A 110 8.02 -2.89 -5.99
CA ALA A 110 7.71 -1.80 -6.90
C ALA A 110 6.30 -1.99 -7.50
N LYS A 111 5.40 -1.02 -7.26
CA LYS A 111 4.03 -1.07 -7.77
C LYS A 111 3.95 -1.14 -9.30
N ALA A 112 4.94 -0.58 -10.01
CA ALA A 112 5.00 -0.66 -11.47
C ALA A 112 5.12 -2.11 -11.96
N ASP A 113 5.93 -2.93 -11.30
CA ASP A 113 6.12 -4.34 -11.64
C ASP A 113 4.87 -5.16 -11.31
N LEU A 114 4.21 -4.84 -10.19
CA LEU A 114 2.92 -5.44 -9.85
C LEU A 114 1.88 -5.16 -10.94
N LEU A 115 1.71 -3.91 -11.36
CA LEU A 115 0.75 -3.57 -12.41
C LEU A 115 1.10 -4.20 -13.75
N ALA A 116 2.40 -4.25 -14.11
CA ALA A 116 2.87 -4.94 -15.31
C ALA A 116 2.48 -6.42 -15.29
N HIS A 117 2.67 -7.08 -14.14
CA HIS A 117 2.27 -8.48 -13.97
C HIS A 117 0.76 -8.68 -14.12
N LEU A 118 -0.06 -7.83 -13.51
CA LEU A 118 -1.52 -7.92 -13.60
C LEU A 118 -2.04 -7.73 -15.04
N VAL A 119 -1.40 -6.85 -15.81
CA VAL A 119 -1.68 -6.68 -17.23
C VAL A 119 -1.24 -7.92 -18.02
N ALA A 120 -0.01 -8.38 -17.81
CA ALA A 120 0.55 -9.52 -18.54
C ALA A 120 -0.21 -10.83 -18.31
N THR A 121 -0.78 -11.01 -17.11
CA THR A 121 -1.57 -12.19 -16.74
C THR A 121 -3.06 -12.05 -17.08
N GLY A 122 -3.48 -10.92 -17.62
CA GLY A 122 -4.88 -10.68 -18.01
C GLY A 122 -5.84 -10.44 -16.86
N VAL A 123 -5.32 -10.24 -15.63
CA VAL A 123 -6.15 -9.86 -14.46
C VAL A 123 -6.81 -8.51 -14.70
N ILE A 124 -6.05 -7.56 -15.26
CA ILE A 124 -6.56 -6.26 -15.68
C ILE A 124 -6.17 -5.96 -17.13
N ARG A 125 -6.88 -5.05 -17.76
CA ARG A 125 -6.58 -4.54 -19.11
C ARG A 125 -6.24 -3.06 -19.01
N ALA A 126 -5.05 -2.68 -19.47
CA ALA A 126 -4.54 -1.32 -19.31
C ALA A 126 -5.51 -0.25 -19.88
N GLU A 127 -6.09 -0.52 -21.07
CA GLU A 127 -6.93 0.42 -21.81
C GLU A 127 -8.27 0.71 -21.11
N THR A 128 -8.78 -0.24 -20.31
CA THR A 128 -10.09 -0.16 -19.66
C THR A 128 -9.99 -0.04 -18.13
N SER A 129 -8.77 0.03 -17.60
CA SER A 129 -8.52 0.17 -16.16
C SER A 129 -8.21 1.61 -15.77
N VAL A 130 -8.49 1.93 -14.51
CA VAL A 130 -8.11 3.19 -13.88
C VAL A 130 -7.47 2.86 -12.53
N MET A 131 -6.26 3.38 -12.30
CA MET A 131 -5.60 3.33 -11.00
C MET A 131 -6.06 4.52 -10.16
N VAL A 132 -6.53 4.25 -8.95
CA VAL A 132 -6.82 5.29 -7.94
C VAL A 132 -5.78 5.15 -6.83
N GLY A 133 -5.09 6.24 -6.49
CA GLY A 133 -4.08 6.23 -5.45
C GLY A 133 -3.71 7.62 -4.99
N ASP A 134 -3.08 7.72 -3.83
CA ASP A 134 -2.72 8.98 -3.19
C ASP A 134 -1.23 9.33 -3.34
N ARG A 135 -0.41 8.37 -3.75
CA ARG A 135 1.04 8.56 -3.86
C ARG A 135 1.49 8.82 -5.30
N ARG A 136 2.57 9.60 -5.44
CA ARG A 136 3.25 9.77 -6.71
C ARG A 136 3.63 8.42 -7.36
N SER A 137 4.01 7.44 -6.53
CA SER A 137 4.32 6.08 -6.98
C SER A 137 3.13 5.39 -7.67
N ASP A 138 1.90 5.65 -7.22
CA ASP A 138 0.68 5.08 -7.83
C ASP A 138 0.48 5.63 -9.24
N ILE A 139 0.56 6.95 -9.36
CA ILE A 139 0.40 7.65 -10.64
C ILE A 139 1.52 7.28 -11.61
N SER A 140 2.77 7.21 -11.12
CA SER A 140 3.92 6.82 -11.95
C SER A 140 3.84 5.38 -12.42
N ALA A 141 3.44 4.45 -11.54
CA ALA A 141 3.25 3.04 -11.87
C ALA A 141 2.15 2.85 -12.92
N ALA A 142 1.03 3.56 -12.77
CA ALA A 142 -0.06 3.55 -13.75
C ALA A 142 0.41 4.07 -15.11
N ARG A 143 1.14 5.19 -15.14
CA ARG A 143 1.67 5.79 -16.37
C ARG A 143 2.64 4.86 -17.10
N ILE A 144 3.56 4.22 -16.37
CA ILE A 144 4.51 3.25 -16.93
C ILE A 144 3.76 2.11 -17.63
N ASN A 145 2.65 1.66 -17.05
CA ASN A 145 1.84 0.56 -17.56
C ASN A 145 0.70 1.01 -18.49
N ARG A 146 0.68 2.28 -18.92
CA ARG A 146 -0.34 2.86 -19.79
C ARG A 146 -1.77 2.75 -19.25
N ILE A 147 -1.89 2.72 -17.92
CA ILE A 147 -3.16 2.74 -17.19
C ILE A 147 -3.50 4.18 -16.85
N ARG A 148 -4.75 4.57 -17.03
CA ARG A 148 -5.25 5.89 -16.57
C ARG A 148 -5.17 5.96 -15.05
N SER A 149 -5.00 7.16 -14.48
CA SER A 149 -4.90 7.33 -13.03
C SER A 149 -5.72 8.50 -12.54
N ILE A 150 -6.16 8.38 -11.28
CA ILE A 150 -6.84 9.42 -10.51
C ILE A 150 -6.08 9.56 -9.20
N GLY A 151 -5.67 10.79 -8.85
CA GLY A 151 -5.03 11.11 -7.58
C GLY A 151 -6.08 11.35 -6.49
N ALA A 152 -5.94 10.66 -5.36
CA ALA A 152 -6.74 10.89 -4.16
C ALA A 152 -6.05 11.96 -3.30
N GLY A 153 -6.55 13.20 -3.35
CA GLY A 153 -5.91 14.35 -2.70
C GLY A 153 -6.04 14.41 -1.17
N TRP A 154 -6.76 13.48 -0.56
CA TRP A 154 -6.95 13.38 0.89
C TRP A 154 -6.05 12.34 1.58
N GLY A 155 -5.17 11.69 0.84
CA GLY A 155 -4.24 10.69 1.38
C GLY A 155 -2.92 11.30 1.86
N TYR A 156 -1.90 10.47 1.97
CA TYR A 156 -0.55 10.86 2.42
C TYR A 156 0.35 11.42 1.30
N GLY A 157 -0.15 11.51 0.09
CA GLY A 157 0.58 12.08 -1.04
C GLY A 157 0.69 13.60 -0.94
N GLU A 158 1.79 14.16 -1.46
CA GLU A 158 1.91 15.61 -1.60
C GLU A 158 0.90 16.13 -2.61
N SER A 159 0.00 17.00 -2.18
CA SER A 159 -0.87 17.78 -3.06
C SER A 159 -0.01 18.80 -3.82
N ARG A 160 0.02 18.73 -5.14
CA ARG A 160 0.51 19.82 -5.99
C ARG A 160 -0.61 20.37 -6.81
#